data_5dfe4da48352b2437345b8ac13a30188
#
_entry.id   5dfe4da48352b2437345b8ac13a30188
#
_cell.length_a   1.000
_cell.length_b   1.000
_cell.length_c   1.000
_cell.angle_alpha   90.00
_cell.angle_beta   90.00
_cell.angle_gamma   90.00
#
_symmetry.space_group_name_H-M   'P 1'
#
loop_
_entity.id
_entity.type
_entity.pdbx_description
1 polymer ?
#
loop_
_entity_poly.entity_id
_entity_poly.type
_entity_poly.pdbx_seq_one_letter_code
_entity_poly.pdbx_strand_id
1 'polypeptide(L)'
;MVRVKPFAAVRPPKNLVTEVAAPPYDVLNSEEAKEMAGEKSLLHITKPEIDFDPILPDHDPKVYDEAVKNFKEWQAKGWLVQDSKPCYYVYAQTMDGRTQYGLVLCAHTDDYSEGKIKKHELTRKDKEDDRMIHVKIQNANIEPVFFAYKDNEELNEIVARYAAGTPEYSFTDEHGFGHTCWVIDYVSTDAATTEIYTTKIDA
;
A
#
# COMPACT_ATOMS: atom_id res chain seq x y z
N MET A 1 5.37 -22.12 -6.13
CA MET A 1 4.65 -21.55 -4.98
C MET A 1 5.35 -20.28 -4.56
N VAL A 2 4.66 -19.17 -4.42
CA VAL A 2 5.20 -17.90 -3.94
C VAL A 2 5.18 -17.91 -2.41
N ARG A 3 6.30 -17.53 -1.79
CA ARG A 3 6.41 -17.41 -0.32
C ARG A 3 5.89 -16.05 0.10
N VAL A 4 4.96 -16.02 1.03
CA VAL A 4 4.35 -14.80 1.57
C VAL A 4 4.45 -14.75 3.09
N LYS A 5 4.42 -13.53 3.65
CA LYS A 5 4.40 -13.34 5.10
C LYS A 5 3.60 -12.09 5.49
N PRO A 6 3.08 -12.05 6.73
CA PRO A 6 2.46 -10.85 7.27
C PRO A 6 3.50 -9.79 7.62
N PHE A 7 3.05 -8.55 7.80
CA PHE A 7 3.90 -7.44 8.23
C PHE A 7 3.13 -6.47 9.15
N ALA A 8 3.84 -5.72 9.95
CA ALA A 8 3.26 -4.66 10.76
C ALA A 8 3.20 -3.37 9.93
N ALA A 9 2.03 -3.08 9.35
CA ALA A 9 1.87 -1.91 8.50
C ALA A 9 1.98 -0.61 9.29
N VAL A 10 2.54 0.42 8.66
CA VAL A 10 2.42 1.81 9.10
C VAL A 10 1.26 2.41 8.33
N ARG A 11 0.20 2.79 9.02
CA ARG A 11 -1.07 3.20 8.43
C ARG A 11 -1.78 4.26 9.26
N PRO A 12 -2.71 5.05 8.69
CA PRO A 12 -3.44 6.06 9.44
C PRO A 12 -4.37 5.42 10.47
N PRO A 13 -4.62 6.10 11.61
CA PRO A 13 -5.74 5.78 12.49
C PRO A 13 -7.08 5.89 11.73
N LYS A 14 -8.08 5.12 12.16
CA LYS A 14 -9.39 5.03 11.51
C LYS A 14 -10.05 6.40 11.27
N ASN A 15 -9.91 7.31 12.19
CA ASN A 15 -10.49 8.66 12.12
C ASN A 15 -9.74 9.61 11.18
N LEU A 16 -8.56 9.23 10.69
CA LEU A 16 -7.75 10.06 9.78
C LEU A 16 -7.63 9.45 8.37
N VAL A 17 -8.16 8.25 8.14
CA VAL A 17 -7.93 7.54 6.88
C VAL A 17 -8.35 8.33 5.65
N THR A 18 -9.47 9.05 5.70
CA THR A 18 -9.97 9.87 4.59
C THR A 18 -9.15 11.13 4.32
N GLU A 19 -8.45 11.65 5.35
CA GLU A 19 -7.57 12.80 5.19
C GLU A 19 -6.18 12.39 4.69
N VAL A 20 -5.76 11.15 5.00
CA VAL A 20 -4.44 10.62 4.64
C VAL A 20 -4.46 9.93 3.29
N ALA A 21 -5.55 9.23 2.96
CA ALA A 21 -5.66 8.50 1.70
C ALA A 21 -5.46 9.43 0.50
N ALA A 22 -4.70 8.96 -0.47
CA ALA A 22 -4.38 9.71 -1.67
C ALA A 22 -4.35 8.76 -2.89
N PRO A 23 -4.54 9.29 -4.11
CA PRO A 23 -4.33 8.52 -5.33
C PRO A 23 -2.85 8.08 -5.46
N PRO A 24 -2.56 7.06 -6.30
CA PRO A 24 -1.20 6.69 -6.64
C PRO A 24 -0.40 7.88 -7.20
N TYR A 25 0.89 7.95 -6.88
CA TYR A 25 1.76 9.08 -7.26
C TYR A 25 1.86 9.34 -8.77
N ASP A 26 1.65 8.32 -9.58
CA ASP A 26 1.85 8.32 -11.03
C ASP A 26 0.58 8.69 -11.84
N VAL A 27 -0.54 8.91 -11.18
CA VAL A 27 -1.79 9.33 -11.83
C VAL A 27 -2.01 10.84 -11.81
N LEU A 28 -1.14 11.59 -11.12
CA LEU A 28 -1.20 13.06 -10.99
C LEU A 28 0.14 13.67 -11.37
N ASN A 29 0.10 14.82 -12.07
CA ASN A 29 1.28 15.67 -12.14
C ASN A 29 1.48 16.44 -10.82
N SER A 30 2.58 17.17 -10.68
CA SER A 30 2.92 17.80 -9.39
C SER A 30 2.04 19.01 -9.07
N GLU A 31 1.57 19.76 -10.07
CA GLU A 31 0.61 20.84 -9.89
C GLU A 31 -0.75 20.32 -9.43
N GLU A 32 -1.28 19.30 -10.08
CA GLU A 32 -2.54 18.64 -9.70
C GLU A 32 -2.43 18.06 -8.28
N ALA A 33 -1.31 17.41 -7.97
CA ALA A 33 -1.06 16.86 -6.64
C ALA A 33 -1.02 17.96 -5.56
N LYS A 34 -0.40 19.13 -5.85
CA LYS A 34 -0.35 20.28 -4.94
C LYS A 34 -1.72 20.89 -4.70
N GLU A 35 -2.56 20.98 -5.73
CA GLU A 35 -3.93 21.48 -5.62
C GLU A 35 -4.84 20.54 -4.82
N MET A 36 -4.65 19.24 -4.98
CA MET A 36 -5.46 18.20 -4.32
C MET A 36 -5.03 17.94 -2.88
N ALA A 37 -3.75 18.07 -2.57
CA ALA A 37 -3.20 17.66 -1.28
C ALA A 37 -3.75 18.52 -0.12
N GLY A 38 -4.55 17.90 0.74
CA GLY A 38 -4.83 18.45 2.06
C GLY A 38 -3.62 18.26 2.99
N GLU A 39 -3.60 18.93 4.13
CA GLU A 39 -2.47 18.96 5.10
C GLU A 39 -1.93 17.57 5.47
N LYS A 40 -2.78 16.55 5.48
CA LYS A 40 -2.43 15.17 5.85
C LYS A 40 -2.44 14.20 4.67
N SER A 41 -2.51 14.71 3.43
CA SER A 41 -2.54 13.85 2.25
C SER A 41 -1.21 13.09 2.10
N LEU A 42 -1.28 11.77 1.86
CA LEU A 42 -0.09 10.94 1.63
C LEU A 42 0.77 11.45 0.45
N LEU A 43 0.22 12.30 -0.42
CA LEU A 43 0.97 12.96 -1.49
C LEU A 43 2.19 13.74 -0.98
N HIS A 44 2.17 14.29 0.23
CA HIS A 44 3.35 14.92 0.84
C HIS A 44 4.51 13.95 1.12
N ILE A 45 4.26 12.65 1.06
CA ILE A 45 5.28 11.61 1.24
C ILE A 45 5.63 10.93 -0.09
N THR A 46 4.64 10.76 -0.98
CA THR A 46 4.82 10.06 -2.27
C THR A 46 5.23 10.99 -3.41
N LYS A 47 4.87 12.28 -3.31
CA LYS A 47 5.19 13.39 -4.23
C LYS A 47 5.66 14.64 -3.45
N PRO A 48 6.71 14.54 -2.63
CA PRO A 48 7.10 15.61 -1.70
C PRO A 48 7.61 16.89 -2.38
N GLU A 49 7.83 16.87 -3.69
CA GLU A 49 8.14 18.08 -4.49
C GLU A 49 7.05 19.15 -4.40
N ILE A 50 5.82 18.78 -4.05
CA ILE A 50 4.69 19.71 -3.89
C ILE A 50 4.82 20.65 -2.68
N ASP A 51 5.67 20.29 -1.71
CA ASP A 51 5.91 21.08 -0.49
C ASP A 51 6.82 22.30 -0.73
N PHE A 52 7.37 22.42 -1.92
CA PHE A 52 8.24 23.53 -2.29
C PHE A 52 7.51 24.60 -3.11
N ASP A 53 7.99 25.83 -2.98
CA ASP A 53 7.55 26.97 -3.79
C ASP A 53 8.76 27.75 -4.33
N PRO A 54 9.04 27.70 -5.64
CA PRO A 54 8.33 26.92 -6.66
C PRO A 54 8.50 25.39 -6.46
N ILE A 55 7.60 24.61 -7.05
CA ILE A 55 7.69 23.13 -7.08
C ILE A 55 9.05 22.73 -7.64
N LEU A 56 9.75 21.84 -6.93
CA LEU A 56 11.04 21.31 -7.37
C LEU A 56 10.88 20.16 -8.37
N PRO A 57 11.92 19.89 -9.19
CA PRO A 57 11.94 18.65 -9.97
C PRO A 57 11.85 17.43 -9.06
N ASP A 58 11.07 16.43 -9.45
CA ASP A 58 10.78 15.20 -8.66
C ASP A 58 12.03 14.42 -8.21
N HIS A 59 13.15 14.59 -8.92
CA HIS A 59 14.45 13.96 -8.58
C HIS A 59 15.45 14.89 -7.88
N ASP A 60 15.03 16.07 -7.41
CA ASP A 60 15.93 16.94 -6.62
C ASP A 60 16.22 16.25 -5.27
N PRO A 61 17.48 16.22 -4.80
CA PRO A 61 17.84 15.61 -3.52
C PRO A 61 17.02 16.12 -2.32
N LYS A 62 16.61 17.39 -2.34
CA LYS A 62 15.77 17.97 -1.27
C LYS A 62 14.38 17.35 -1.20
N VAL A 63 13.86 16.90 -2.34
CA VAL A 63 12.55 16.22 -2.42
C VAL A 63 12.61 14.91 -1.65
N TYR A 64 13.67 14.16 -1.80
CA TYR A 64 13.88 12.92 -1.05
C TYR A 64 14.05 13.18 0.46
N ASP A 65 14.78 14.22 0.85
CA ASP A 65 14.93 14.60 2.26
C ASP A 65 13.58 15.00 2.88
N GLU A 66 12.74 15.72 2.14
CA GLU A 66 11.41 16.12 2.57
C GLU A 66 10.49 14.90 2.76
N ALA A 67 10.54 13.92 1.84
CA ALA A 67 9.81 12.65 2.00
C ALA A 67 10.14 11.96 3.33
N VAL A 68 11.43 11.87 3.67
CA VAL A 68 11.88 11.26 4.93
C VAL A 68 11.42 12.06 6.13
N LYS A 69 11.52 13.38 6.06
CA LYS A 69 11.07 14.27 7.13
C LYS A 69 9.56 14.12 7.36
N ASN A 70 8.74 14.22 6.32
CA ASN A 70 7.29 14.08 6.41
C ASN A 70 6.90 12.72 6.99
N PHE A 71 7.49 11.64 6.51
CA PHE A 71 7.20 10.29 7.00
C PHE A 71 7.49 10.11 8.51
N LYS A 72 8.61 10.69 9.00
CA LYS A 72 8.96 10.68 10.42
C LYS A 72 8.04 11.58 11.27
N GLU A 73 7.79 12.79 10.79
CA GLU A 73 6.93 13.74 11.50
C GLU A 73 5.50 13.21 11.64
N TRP A 74 4.97 12.57 10.61
CA TRP A 74 3.61 12.05 10.63
C TRP A 74 3.48 10.88 11.62
N GLN A 75 4.50 10.06 11.75
CA GLN A 75 4.55 9.04 12.80
C GLN A 75 4.62 9.69 14.19
N ALA A 76 5.44 10.72 14.36
CA ALA A 76 5.53 11.45 15.63
C ALA A 76 4.22 12.17 16.01
N LYS A 77 3.47 12.67 15.02
CA LYS A 77 2.15 13.30 15.20
C LYS A 77 1.01 12.27 15.38
N GLY A 78 1.28 10.98 15.17
CA GLY A 78 0.26 9.93 15.20
C GLY A 78 -0.70 9.94 14.01
N TRP A 79 -0.33 10.60 12.91
CA TRP A 79 -1.08 10.55 11.66
C TRP A 79 -0.84 9.23 10.91
N LEU A 80 0.32 8.64 11.14
CA LEU A 80 0.65 7.27 10.74
C LEU A 80 1.09 6.50 11.99
N VAL A 81 0.54 5.31 12.17
CA VAL A 81 0.82 4.47 13.33
C VAL A 81 1.20 3.07 12.84
N GLN A 82 2.27 2.52 13.39
CA GLN A 82 2.66 1.15 13.10
C GLN A 82 1.79 0.17 13.89
N ASP A 83 1.28 -0.86 13.21
CA ASP A 83 0.58 -1.96 13.87
C ASP A 83 1.50 -2.64 14.89
N SER A 84 0.94 -3.03 16.03
CA SER A 84 1.71 -3.62 17.15
C SER A 84 2.21 -5.04 16.86
N LYS A 85 1.68 -5.69 15.83
CA LYS A 85 2.03 -7.06 15.42
C LYS A 85 1.90 -7.22 13.91
N PRO A 86 2.59 -8.22 13.32
CA PRO A 86 2.41 -8.55 11.90
C PRO A 86 0.97 -9.00 11.61
N CYS A 87 0.40 -8.49 10.54
CA CYS A 87 -0.94 -8.82 10.04
C CYS A 87 -0.89 -9.06 8.53
N TYR A 88 -1.91 -9.75 8.01
CA TYR A 88 -2.32 -9.66 6.62
C TYR A 88 -3.49 -8.69 6.53
N TYR A 89 -3.78 -8.18 5.34
CA TYR A 89 -4.90 -7.26 5.15
C TYR A 89 -5.70 -7.71 3.93
N VAL A 90 -7.03 -7.70 4.05
CA VAL A 90 -7.92 -7.75 2.89
C VAL A 90 -8.23 -6.32 2.51
N TYR A 91 -8.04 -5.97 1.26
CA TYR A 91 -8.39 -4.67 0.71
C TYR A 91 -9.36 -4.83 -0.44
N ALA A 92 -10.44 -4.07 -0.40
CA ALA A 92 -11.44 -4.06 -1.46
C ALA A 92 -11.57 -2.66 -2.04
N GLN A 93 -11.57 -2.58 -3.37
CA GLN A 93 -11.85 -1.37 -4.11
C GLN A 93 -13.13 -1.56 -4.93
N THR A 94 -14.04 -0.59 -4.81
CA THR A 94 -15.30 -0.60 -5.54
C THR A 94 -15.32 0.56 -6.53
N MET A 95 -15.47 0.24 -7.82
CA MET A 95 -15.56 1.19 -8.91
C MET A 95 -16.72 0.77 -9.84
N ASP A 96 -17.58 1.71 -10.20
CA ASP A 96 -18.73 1.48 -11.07
C ASP A 96 -19.63 0.29 -10.63
N GLY A 97 -19.81 0.16 -9.31
CA GLY A 97 -20.61 -0.93 -8.72
C GLY A 97 -19.94 -2.31 -8.71
N ARG A 98 -18.70 -2.41 -9.17
CA ARG A 98 -17.88 -3.64 -9.13
C ARG A 98 -16.85 -3.54 -8.02
N THR A 99 -16.83 -4.55 -7.15
CA THR A 99 -15.84 -4.66 -6.07
C THR A 99 -14.78 -5.70 -6.44
N GLN A 100 -13.51 -5.30 -6.33
CA GLN A 100 -12.36 -6.18 -6.46
C GLN A 100 -11.69 -6.31 -5.10
N TYR A 101 -11.40 -7.55 -4.70
CA TYR A 101 -10.70 -7.86 -3.46
C TYR A 101 -9.25 -8.24 -3.74
N GLY A 102 -8.37 -7.86 -2.82
CA GLY A 102 -6.96 -8.21 -2.84
C GLY A 102 -6.44 -8.52 -1.44
N LEU A 103 -5.31 -9.23 -1.39
CA LEU A 103 -4.56 -9.47 -0.16
C LEU A 103 -3.32 -8.59 -0.16
N VAL A 104 -3.12 -7.84 0.92
CA VAL A 104 -1.91 -7.04 1.15
C VAL A 104 -0.99 -7.81 2.09
N LEU A 105 0.23 -8.10 1.61
CA LEU A 105 1.19 -8.99 2.27
C LEU A 105 2.60 -8.73 1.75
N CYS A 106 3.61 -9.34 2.35
CA CYS A 106 4.96 -9.35 1.80
C CYS A 106 5.20 -10.61 0.98
N ALA A 107 5.63 -10.46 -0.27
CA ALA A 107 6.17 -11.55 -1.09
C ALA A 107 7.70 -11.62 -0.98
N HIS A 108 8.25 -12.83 -1.09
CA HIS A 108 9.69 -13.02 -1.00
C HIS A 108 10.40 -12.58 -2.28
N THR A 109 11.44 -11.77 -2.14
CA THR A 109 12.17 -11.19 -3.28
C THR A 109 12.86 -12.24 -4.17
N ASP A 110 13.32 -13.35 -3.60
CA ASP A 110 13.89 -14.45 -4.40
C ASP A 110 12.87 -15.05 -5.36
N ASP A 111 11.59 -15.11 -4.97
CA ASP A 111 10.54 -15.66 -5.84
C ASP A 111 10.33 -14.80 -7.09
N TYR A 112 10.61 -13.50 -7.00
CA TYR A 112 10.67 -12.60 -8.15
C TYR A 112 11.95 -12.85 -8.97
N SER A 113 13.11 -12.95 -8.32
CA SER A 113 14.39 -13.18 -8.99
C SER A 113 14.47 -14.56 -9.66
N GLU A 114 13.83 -15.59 -9.08
CA GLU A 114 13.72 -16.94 -9.61
C GLU A 114 12.61 -17.10 -10.68
N GLY A 115 11.85 -16.04 -10.97
CA GLY A 115 10.80 -16.03 -11.99
C GLY A 115 9.52 -16.77 -11.59
N LYS A 116 9.31 -17.05 -10.30
CA LYS A 116 8.05 -17.57 -9.77
C LYS A 116 6.98 -16.47 -9.83
N ILE A 117 7.36 -15.23 -9.46
CA ILE A 117 6.58 -14.04 -9.72
C ILE A 117 7.00 -13.51 -11.08
N LYS A 118 6.08 -13.47 -12.02
CA LYS A 118 6.34 -13.08 -13.40
C LYS A 118 6.24 -11.58 -13.57
N LYS A 119 7.12 -11.03 -14.41
CA LYS A 119 7.01 -9.62 -14.82
C LYS A 119 5.87 -9.48 -15.83
N HIS A 120 5.02 -8.50 -15.59
CA HIS A 120 3.95 -8.15 -16.54
C HIS A 120 4.50 -7.34 -17.71
N GLU A 121 5.38 -6.36 -17.42
CA GLU A 121 5.96 -5.44 -18.40
C GLU A 121 7.40 -5.07 -18.01
N LEU A 122 8.08 -4.38 -18.91
CA LEU A 122 9.38 -3.78 -18.63
C LEU A 122 9.16 -2.41 -18.00
N THR A 123 9.62 -2.24 -16.79
CA THR A 123 9.59 -0.96 -16.09
C THR A 123 10.58 0.03 -16.72
N ARG A 124 10.25 1.31 -16.69
CA ARG A 124 11.16 2.39 -17.07
C ARG A 124 12.24 2.51 -16.01
N LYS A 125 13.51 2.51 -16.45
CA LYS A 125 14.68 2.54 -15.55
C LYS A 125 14.70 3.78 -14.63
N ASP A 126 14.32 4.94 -15.14
CA ASP A 126 14.25 6.19 -14.39
C ASP A 126 13.24 6.11 -13.23
N LYS A 127 12.07 5.53 -13.46
CA LYS A 127 11.04 5.34 -12.42
C LYS A 127 11.43 4.26 -11.40
N GLU A 128 12.06 3.18 -11.85
CA GLU A 128 12.58 2.13 -10.98
C GLU A 128 13.66 2.70 -10.02
N ASP A 129 14.60 3.46 -10.55
CA ASP A 129 15.67 4.08 -9.76
C ASP A 129 15.11 5.07 -8.74
N ASP A 130 14.15 5.90 -9.13
CA ASP A 130 13.47 6.83 -8.24
C ASP A 130 12.75 6.12 -7.07
N ARG A 131 11.92 5.14 -7.36
CA ARG A 131 11.22 4.37 -6.32
C ARG A 131 12.17 3.60 -5.42
N MET A 132 13.26 3.06 -5.97
CA MET A 132 14.31 2.41 -5.19
C MET A 132 14.98 3.38 -4.21
N ILE A 133 15.23 4.63 -4.62
CA ILE A 133 15.77 5.67 -3.73
C ILE A 133 14.79 5.94 -2.60
N HIS A 134 13.51 6.20 -2.90
CA HIS A 134 12.47 6.43 -1.90
C HIS A 134 12.40 5.30 -0.86
N VAL A 135 12.30 4.05 -1.30
CA VAL A 135 12.26 2.88 -0.40
C VAL A 135 13.52 2.82 0.48
N LYS A 136 14.70 3.07 -0.11
CA LYS A 136 15.98 2.99 0.61
C LYS A 136 16.14 4.05 1.68
N ILE A 137 15.78 5.30 1.39
CA ILE A 137 15.99 6.42 2.34
C ILE A 137 14.91 6.46 3.42
N GLN A 138 13.67 6.14 3.07
CA GLN A 138 12.55 6.08 4.01
C GLN A 138 12.57 4.80 4.85
N ASN A 139 13.33 3.79 4.42
CA ASN A 139 13.33 2.44 5.01
C ASN A 139 11.90 1.85 5.09
N ALA A 140 11.08 2.16 4.12
CA ALA A 140 9.68 1.75 4.04
C ALA A 140 9.25 1.62 2.58
N ASN A 141 8.36 0.65 2.30
CA ASN A 141 7.66 0.56 1.04
C ASN A 141 6.31 1.27 1.19
N ILE A 142 6.23 2.49 0.74
CA ILE A 142 5.05 3.35 0.96
C ILE A 142 3.89 2.94 0.04
N GLU A 143 4.21 2.55 -1.20
CA GLU A 143 3.21 2.16 -2.20
C GLU A 143 3.36 0.68 -2.53
N PRO A 144 2.35 -0.16 -2.20
CA PRO A 144 2.39 -1.58 -2.49
C PRO A 144 2.38 -1.85 -4.00
N VAL A 145 3.12 -2.86 -4.43
CA VAL A 145 3.10 -3.33 -5.82
C VAL A 145 1.85 -4.16 -6.06
N PHE A 146 1.16 -3.92 -7.17
CA PHE A 146 0.00 -4.70 -7.58
C PHE A 146 0.44 -6.00 -8.27
N PHE A 147 -0.07 -7.13 -7.78
CA PHE A 147 0.11 -8.46 -8.37
C PHE A 147 -1.23 -9.08 -8.73
N ALA A 148 -1.26 -9.77 -9.85
CA ALA A 148 -2.39 -10.65 -10.19
C ALA A 148 -1.99 -12.11 -9.95
N TYR A 149 -2.93 -12.93 -9.49
CA TYR A 149 -2.75 -14.37 -9.32
C TYR A 149 -3.95 -15.12 -9.92
N LYS A 150 -3.72 -16.40 -10.23
CA LYS A 150 -4.80 -17.27 -10.70
C LYS A 150 -5.83 -17.46 -9.62
N ASP A 151 -7.09 -17.59 -10.03
CA ASP A 151 -8.18 -17.87 -9.10
C ASP A 151 -7.87 -19.09 -8.20
N ASN A 152 -8.15 -18.92 -6.91
CA ASN A 152 -7.85 -19.91 -5.88
C ASN A 152 -8.99 -19.94 -4.85
N GLU A 153 -9.68 -21.06 -4.79
CA GLU A 153 -10.86 -21.25 -3.92
C GLU A 153 -10.53 -21.03 -2.44
N GLU A 154 -9.39 -21.55 -1.95
CA GLU A 154 -8.98 -21.39 -0.54
C GLU A 154 -8.76 -19.91 -0.18
N LEU A 155 -8.12 -19.16 -1.06
CA LEU A 155 -7.93 -17.70 -0.87
C LEU A 155 -9.26 -16.96 -0.94
N ASN A 156 -10.14 -17.33 -1.85
CA ASN A 156 -11.46 -16.73 -1.98
C ASN A 156 -12.30 -16.95 -0.72
N GLU A 157 -12.26 -18.15 -0.12
CA GLU A 157 -12.94 -18.45 1.14
C GLU A 157 -12.38 -17.63 2.32
N ILE A 158 -11.05 -17.50 2.41
CA ILE A 158 -10.40 -16.66 3.43
C ILE A 158 -10.85 -15.20 3.27
N VAL A 159 -10.77 -14.66 2.07
CA VAL A 159 -11.18 -13.28 1.76
C VAL A 159 -12.66 -13.07 2.11
N ALA A 160 -13.55 -13.98 1.69
CA ALA A 160 -14.98 -13.89 1.96
C ALA A 160 -15.28 -13.92 3.47
N ARG A 161 -14.60 -14.78 4.23
CA ARG A 161 -14.75 -14.90 5.69
C ARG A 161 -14.42 -13.58 6.39
N TYR A 162 -13.29 -12.95 6.05
CA TYR A 162 -12.90 -11.68 6.68
C TYR A 162 -13.73 -10.50 6.18
N ALA A 163 -14.09 -10.48 4.90
CA ALA A 163 -14.93 -9.44 4.30
C ALA A 163 -16.37 -9.43 4.84
N ALA A 164 -16.85 -10.55 5.40
CA ALA A 164 -18.14 -10.62 6.10
C ALA A 164 -18.13 -9.92 7.48
N GLY A 165 -16.95 -9.63 8.02
CA GLY A 165 -16.77 -8.95 9.31
C GLY A 165 -16.82 -7.44 9.23
N THR A 166 -16.66 -6.80 10.38
CA THR A 166 -16.57 -5.32 10.46
C THR A 166 -15.23 -4.85 9.90
N PRO A 167 -15.21 -3.94 8.92
CA PRO A 167 -13.96 -3.43 8.37
C PRO A 167 -13.25 -2.48 9.32
N GLU A 168 -11.95 -2.45 9.23
CA GLU A 168 -11.11 -1.43 9.86
C GLU A 168 -11.36 -0.06 9.21
N TYR A 169 -11.35 -0.01 7.87
CA TYR A 169 -11.67 1.17 7.08
C TYR A 169 -12.81 0.88 6.11
N SER A 170 -13.69 1.85 5.92
CA SER A 170 -14.66 1.86 4.84
C SER A 170 -15.01 3.32 4.53
N PHE A 171 -14.65 3.78 3.34
CA PHE A 171 -14.93 5.15 2.88
C PHE A 171 -15.02 5.20 1.35
N THR A 172 -15.56 6.30 0.85
CA THR A 172 -15.57 6.62 -0.58
C THR A 172 -14.69 7.86 -0.79
N ASP A 173 -13.81 7.81 -1.79
CA ASP A 173 -12.97 8.95 -2.14
C ASP A 173 -13.73 10.02 -2.94
N GLU A 174 -13.06 11.11 -3.28
CA GLU A 174 -13.63 12.22 -4.03
C GLU A 174 -14.00 11.89 -5.48
N HIS A 175 -13.45 10.80 -6.03
CA HIS A 175 -13.78 10.28 -7.35
C HIS A 175 -14.95 9.29 -7.35
N GLY A 176 -15.51 9.00 -6.15
CA GLY A 176 -16.61 8.05 -5.99
C GLY A 176 -16.18 6.60 -5.88
N PHE A 177 -14.89 6.31 -5.73
CA PHE A 177 -14.39 4.95 -5.53
C PHE A 177 -14.49 4.55 -4.05
N GLY A 178 -15.04 3.35 -3.82
CA GLY A 178 -15.15 2.80 -2.48
C GLY A 178 -13.86 2.07 -2.08
N HIS A 179 -13.41 2.29 -0.86
CA HIS A 179 -12.23 1.66 -0.27
C HIS A 179 -12.62 0.99 1.03
N THR A 180 -12.35 -0.31 1.15
CA THR A 180 -12.65 -1.08 2.36
C THR A 180 -11.47 -1.96 2.72
N CYS A 181 -11.08 -1.98 4.00
CA CYS A 181 -9.94 -2.75 4.47
C CYS A 181 -10.30 -3.50 5.75
N TRP A 182 -9.89 -4.76 5.82
CA TRP A 182 -9.98 -5.62 7.01
C TRP A 182 -8.59 -6.05 7.43
N VAL A 183 -8.33 -6.06 8.72
CA VAL A 183 -7.07 -6.54 9.30
C VAL A 183 -7.24 -8.00 9.68
N ILE A 184 -6.35 -8.85 9.18
CA ILE A 184 -6.24 -10.27 9.56
C ILE A 184 -5.12 -10.38 10.58
N ASP A 185 -5.49 -10.45 11.84
CA ASP A 185 -4.55 -10.62 12.94
C ASP A 185 -3.77 -11.93 12.79
N TYR A 186 -2.45 -11.83 12.64
CA TYR A 186 -1.60 -13.01 12.65
C TYR A 186 -1.39 -13.49 14.09
N VAL A 187 -2.12 -14.56 14.44
CA VAL A 187 -1.82 -15.34 15.64
C VAL A 187 -1.29 -16.69 15.15
N SER A 188 -0.10 -17.09 15.62
CA SER A 188 0.58 -18.32 15.17
C SER A 188 -0.24 -19.62 15.37
N THR A 189 -1.36 -19.54 16.09
CA THR A 189 -2.30 -20.62 16.35
C THR A 189 -3.62 -20.48 15.59
N ASP A 190 -3.80 -19.42 14.79
CA ASP A 190 -5.02 -19.22 14.01
C ASP A 190 -4.94 -20.06 12.73
N ALA A 191 -5.91 -20.98 12.57
CA ALA A 191 -6.02 -21.85 11.41
C ALA A 191 -6.08 -21.06 10.09
N ALA A 192 -6.75 -19.90 10.08
CA ALA A 192 -6.87 -19.06 8.90
C ALA A 192 -5.53 -18.47 8.45
N THR A 193 -4.66 -18.05 9.40
CA THR A 193 -3.32 -17.55 9.07
C THR A 193 -2.37 -18.67 8.67
N THR A 194 -2.55 -19.87 9.21
CA THR A 194 -1.83 -21.05 8.76
C THR A 194 -2.22 -21.42 7.33
N GLU A 195 -3.50 -21.27 6.98
CA GLU A 195 -4.01 -21.50 5.62
C GLU A 195 -3.33 -20.57 4.60
N ILE A 196 -3.19 -19.26 4.90
CA ILE A 196 -2.47 -18.32 4.00
C ILE A 196 -1.00 -18.73 3.79
N TYR A 197 -0.33 -19.27 4.81
CA TYR A 197 1.03 -19.77 4.69
C TYR A 197 1.15 -21.04 3.83
N THR A 198 0.14 -21.89 3.87
CA THR A 198 0.14 -23.17 3.15
C THR A 198 -0.50 -23.07 1.77
N THR A 199 -1.29 -22.03 1.54
CA THR A 199 -1.97 -21.83 0.26
C THR A 199 -0.98 -21.53 -0.86
N LYS A 200 -1.09 -22.29 -1.94
CA LYS A 200 -0.27 -22.13 -3.13
C LYS A 200 -0.74 -20.93 -3.94
N ILE A 201 -0.06 -19.81 -3.81
CA ILE A 201 -0.24 -18.69 -4.73
C ILE A 201 0.60 -19.00 -5.98
N ASP A 202 -0.05 -19.52 -7.02
CA ASP A 202 0.55 -19.70 -8.33
C ASP A 202 0.40 -18.39 -9.11
N ALA A 203 1.49 -17.64 -9.27
CA ALA A 203 1.56 -16.41 -10.03
C ALA A 203 1.67 -16.64 -11.54
#